data_c0834be07b68bcd8d400aa08bf370ca1
#
_entry.id   c0834be07b68bcd8d400aa08bf370ca1
#
_cell.length_a   1.000
_cell.length_b   1.000
_cell.length_c   1.000
_cell.angle_alpha   90.00
_cell.angle_beta   90.00
_cell.angle_gamma   90.00
#
_symmetry.space_group_name_H-M   'P 1'
#
loop_
_entity.id
_entity.type
_entity.pdbx_description
1 polymer ?
#
loop_
_entity_poly.entity_id
_entity_poly.type
_entity_poly.pdbx_seq_one_letter_code
_entity_poly.pdbx_strand_id
1 'polypeptide(L)'
;MKTRERILNATLALFNERGEPNVSTLEIANSLDISPGNLYYHFHGKEPLTLVLFEQFQATLAPLLTPPDNAELDAQDYWLFLHLIAEGMSAYRFLFQDLSNLSGRLPKLATGMRHWLARLRHTLTALLANLKGRRVLISEDNVLQQLVEQIVLTLLFAQDYQRIVAQPADSRLVVYHVMMLVAPHLQDEARHTTELLAHSYLHENAG
;
A
#
# COMPACT_ATOMS: atom_id res chain seq x y z
N MET A 1 -21.03 16.80 2.11
CA MET A 1 -19.85 16.47 1.26
C MET A 1 -19.89 17.34 0.01
N LYS A 2 -18.79 18.03 -0.32
CA LYS A 2 -18.73 18.91 -1.51
C LYS A 2 -18.74 18.09 -2.81
N THR A 3 -19.24 18.64 -3.91
CA THR A 3 -19.31 17.91 -5.22
C THR A 3 -17.93 17.37 -5.64
N ARG A 4 -16.87 18.14 -5.44
CA ARG A 4 -15.49 17.72 -5.76
C ARG A 4 -15.07 16.44 -5.00
N GLU A 5 -15.42 16.30 -3.74
CA GLU A 5 -15.15 15.11 -2.92
C GLU A 5 -15.98 13.90 -3.38
N ARG A 6 -17.25 14.11 -3.74
CA ARG A 6 -18.10 13.06 -4.31
C ARG A 6 -17.50 12.48 -5.60
N ILE A 7 -16.99 13.37 -6.48
CA ILE A 7 -16.32 12.96 -7.72
C ILE A 7 -15.08 12.12 -7.40
N LEU A 8 -14.22 12.54 -6.48
CA LEU A 8 -13.02 11.80 -6.11
C LEU A 8 -13.35 10.42 -5.53
N ASN A 9 -14.33 10.33 -4.63
CA ASN A 9 -14.71 9.06 -4.01
C ASN A 9 -15.30 8.08 -5.02
N ALA A 10 -16.17 8.55 -5.93
CA ALA A 10 -16.70 7.71 -7.00
C ALA A 10 -15.61 7.27 -7.99
N THR A 11 -14.68 8.18 -8.32
CA THR A 11 -13.54 7.87 -9.18
C THR A 11 -12.67 6.80 -8.54
N LEU A 12 -12.33 6.93 -7.25
CA LEU A 12 -11.53 5.96 -6.52
C LEU A 12 -12.19 4.58 -6.50
N ALA A 13 -13.50 4.52 -6.23
CA ALA A 13 -14.26 3.28 -6.24
C ALA A 13 -14.21 2.59 -7.61
N LEU A 14 -14.51 3.33 -8.68
CA LEU A 14 -14.50 2.81 -10.05
C LEU A 14 -13.09 2.38 -10.51
N PHE A 15 -12.06 3.17 -10.19
CA PHE A 15 -10.68 2.82 -10.53
C PHE A 15 -10.22 1.56 -9.78
N ASN A 16 -10.57 1.44 -8.51
CA ASN A 16 -10.27 0.25 -7.72
C ASN A 16 -11.01 -1.00 -8.19
N GLU A 17 -12.22 -0.86 -8.74
CA GLU A 17 -13.04 -1.96 -9.24
C GLU A 17 -12.58 -2.44 -10.62
N ARG A 18 -12.30 -1.50 -11.54
CA ARG A 18 -12.14 -1.80 -12.97
C ARG A 18 -10.74 -1.51 -13.51
N GLY A 19 -9.90 -0.85 -12.74
CA GLY A 19 -8.63 -0.27 -13.19
C GLY A 19 -8.82 1.10 -13.88
N GLU A 20 -7.86 1.99 -13.70
CA GLU A 20 -7.90 3.36 -14.25
C GLU A 20 -8.09 3.38 -15.77
N PRO A 21 -7.42 2.54 -16.60
CA PRO A 21 -7.57 2.58 -18.05
C PRO A 21 -8.99 2.31 -18.54
N ASN A 22 -9.76 1.51 -17.82
CA ASN A 22 -11.08 1.02 -18.23
C ASN A 22 -12.23 1.92 -17.77
N VAL A 23 -11.95 3.06 -17.13
CA VAL A 23 -12.97 3.99 -16.64
C VAL A 23 -12.85 5.32 -17.39
N SER A 24 -13.96 5.78 -17.96
CA SER A 24 -14.08 7.08 -18.61
C SER A 24 -14.65 8.16 -17.66
N THR A 25 -14.37 9.43 -17.96
CA THR A 25 -14.98 10.55 -17.22
C THR A 25 -16.51 10.60 -17.37
N LEU A 26 -17.06 10.08 -18.47
CA LEU A 26 -18.50 9.95 -18.67
C LEU A 26 -19.12 8.95 -17.69
N GLU A 27 -18.49 7.78 -17.49
CA GLU A 27 -18.95 6.80 -16.51
C GLU A 27 -18.90 7.33 -15.09
N ILE A 28 -17.86 8.10 -14.74
CA ILE A 28 -17.77 8.76 -13.43
C ILE A 28 -18.92 9.78 -13.27
N ALA A 29 -19.20 10.61 -14.27
CA ALA A 29 -20.29 11.57 -14.23
C ALA A 29 -21.65 10.87 -14.08
N ASN A 30 -21.88 9.80 -14.86
CA ASN A 30 -23.12 9.01 -14.82
C ASN A 30 -23.33 8.32 -13.46
N SER A 31 -22.26 7.81 -12.81
CA SER A 31 -22.35 7.18 -11.49
C SER A 31 -22.80 8.14 -10.37
N LEU A 32 -22.72 9.44 -10.63
CA LEU A 32 -23.06 10.50 -9.67
C LEU A 32 -24.32 11.28 -10.06
N ASP A 33 -24.97 10.93 -11.18
CA ASP A 33 -26.09 11.68 -11.77
C ASP A 33 -25.77 13.17 -12.02
N ILE A 34 -24.53 13.46 -12.48
CA ILE A 34 -24.11 14.81 -12.87
C ILE A 34 -23.80 14.87 -14.36
N SER A 35 -23.92 16.07 -14.94
CA SER A 35 -23.55 16.27 -16.34
C SER A 35 -22.01 16.13 -16.52
N PRO A 36 -21.54 15.66 -17.71
CA PRO A 36 -20.11 15.67 -18.03
C PRO A 36 -19.48 17.07 -17.93
N GLY A 37 -20.22 18.11 -18.24
CA GLY A 37 -19.79 19.51 -18.08
C GLY A 37 -19.56 19.90 -16.62
N ASN A 38 -20.39 19.40 -15.69
CA ASN A 38 -20.18 19.61 -14.25
C ASN A 38 -18.92 18.91 -13.75
N LEU A 39 -18.67 17.67 -14.18
CA LEU A 39 -17.43 16.96 -13.87
C LEU A 39 -16.22 17.73 -14.41
N TYR A 40 -16.28 18.15 -15.69
CA TYR A 40 -15.19 18.88 -16.35
C TYR A 40 -14.88 20.22 -15.67
N TYR A 41 -15.89 20.90 -15.13
CA TYR A 41 -15.70 22.12 -14.32
C TYR A 41 -14.80 21.88 -13.11
N HIS A 42 -14.92 20.72 -12.47
CA HIS A 42 -14.10 20.36 -11.30
C HIS A 42 -12.75 19.72 -11.67
N PHE A 43 -12.72 18.92 -12.74
CA PHE A 43 -11.55 18.17 -13.19
C PHE A 43 -11.50 18.12 -14.73
N HIS A 44 -10.47 18.71 -15.31
CA HIS A 44 -10.26 18.76 -16.76
C HIS A 44 -9.73 17.44 -17.32
N GLY A 45 -10.46 16.33 -17.10
CA GLY A 45 -10.11 15.01 -17.59
C GLY A 45 -9.70 14.02 -16.49
N LYS A 46 -9.27 12.85 -16.92
CA LYS A 46 -8.94 11.71 -16.03
C LYS A 46 -7.59 11.86 -15.31
N GLU A 47 -6.58 12.44 -15.98
CA GLU A 47 -5.25 12.61 -15.40
C GLU A 47 -5.23 13.48 -14.13
N PRO A 48 -5.91 14.66 -14.07
CA PRO A 48 -6.03 15.42 -12.84
C PRO A 48 -6.70 14.66 -11.71
N LEU A 49 -7.70 13.81 -12.00
CA LEU A 49 -8.34 12.94 -11.01
C LEU A 49 -7.33 11.94 -10.43
N THR A 50 -6.57 11.26 -11.32
CA THR A 50 -5.54 10.30 -10.93
C THR A 50 -4.47 10.94 -10.07
N LEU A 51 -3.99 12.14 -10.42
CA LEU A 51 -2.97 12.85 -9.66
C LEU A 51 -3.47 13.27 -8.27
N VAL A 52 -4.70 13.77 -8.15
CA VAL A 52 -5.28 14.13 -6.85
C VAL A 52 -5.49 12.90 -5.97
N LEU A 53 -5.94 11.78 -6.52
CA LEU A 53 -6.04 10.51 -5.78
C LEU A 53 -4.67 10.00 -5.32
N PHE A 54 -3.64 10.17 -6.15
CA PHE A 54 -2.25 9.87 -5.76
C PHE A 54 -1.74 10.78 -4.62
N GLU A 55 -2.05 12.08 -4.67
CA GLU A 55 -1.74 13.00 -3.57
C GLU A 55 -2.45 12.61 -2.27
N GLN A 56 -3.72 12.18 -2.34
CA GLN A 56 -4.47 11.67 -1.19
C GLN A 56 -3.83 10.38 -0.63
N PHE A 57 -3.44 9.45 -1.49
CA PHE A 57 -2.68 8.25 -1.10
C PHE A 57 -1.42 8.63 -0.31
N GLN A 58 -0.60 9.55 -0.85
CA GLN A 58 0.62 9.98 -0.19
C GLN A 58 0.32 10.65 1.16
N ALA A 59 -0.69 11.51 1.23
CA ALA A 59 -1.08 12.19 2.47
C ALA A 59 -1.59 11.21 3.53
N THR A 60 -2.37 10.21 3.14
CA THR A 60 -2.91 9.17 4.05
C THR A 60 -1.79 8.35 4.69
N LEU A 61 -0.77 7.98 3.92
CA LEU A 61 0.33 7.14 4.41
C LEU A 61 1.53 7.93 4.95
N ALA A 62 1.57 9.26 4.76
CA ALA A 62 2.68 10.09 5.22
C ALA A 62 3.00 9.95 6.72
N PRO A 63 2.02 9.86 7.65
CA PRO A 63 2.29 9.67 9.07
C PRO A 63 3.02 8.37 9.39
N LEU A 64 2.72 7.30 8.63
CA LEU A 64 3.34 5.99 8.81
C LEU A 64 4.80 5.95 8.31
N LEU A 65 5.16 6.83 7.38
CA LEU A 65 6.51 6.89 6.79
C LEU A 65 7.46 7.83 7.56
N THR A 66 7.20 8.03 8.82
CA THR A 66 8.10 8.73 9.74
C THR A 66 8.53 7.72 10.78
N PRO A 67 9.80 7.30 10.80
CA PRO A 67 10.28 6.35 11.81
C PRO A 67 10.01 6.95 13.20
N PRO A 68 9.49 6.16 14.16
CA PRO A 68 9.32 6.64 15.53
C PRO A 68 10.69 6.89 16.16
N ASP A 69 10.90 8.10 16.68
CA ASP A 69 12.10 8.44 17.40
C ASP A 69 12.16 7.66 18.73
N ASN A 70 13.22 6.87 18.92
CA ASN A 70 13.55 6.16 20.18
C ASN A 70 12.45 5.28 20.78
N ALA A 71 11.45 4.84 20.02
CA ALA A 71 10.42 3.96 20.54
C ALA A 71 11.00 2.54 20.76
N GLU A 72 10.64 1.94 21.89
CA GLU A 72 10.88 0.53 22.16
C GLU A 72 9.86 -0.31 21.38
N LEU A 73 10.05 -0.41 20.06
CA LEU A 73 9.18 -1.19 19.21
C LEU A 73 9.40 -2.69 19.42
N ASP A 74 8.31 -3.42 19.48
CA ASP A 74 8.33 -4.87 19.46
C ASP A 74 7.90 -5.44 18.10
N ALA A 75 7.79 -6.77 18.00
CA ALA A 75 7.37 -7.42 16.77
C ALA A 75 5.89 -7.08 16.42
N GLN A 76 5.03 -6.84 17.42
CA GLN A 76 3.61 -6.51 17.19
C GLN A 76 3.46 -5.10 16.61
N ASP A 77 4.24 -4.13 17.10
CA ASP A 77 4.28 -2.77 16.54
C ASP A 77 4.71 -2.77 15.08
N TYR A 78 5.72 -3.60 14.75
CA TYR A 78 6.17 -3.77 13.38
C TYR A 78 5.06 -4.36 12.48
N TRP A 79 4.33 -5.37 12.98
CA TRP A 79 3.24 -5.97 12.23
C TRP A 79 2.06 -5.01 12.06
N LEU A 80 1.72 -4.24 13.08
CA LEU A 80 0.70 -3.19 12.97
C LEU A 80 1.08 -2.16 11.90
N PHE A 81 2.34 -1.74 11.86
CA PHE A 81 2.86 -0.86 10.82
C PHE A 81 2.64 -1.46 9.42
N LEU A 82 3.05 -2.72 9.20
CA LEU A 82 2.87 -3.41 7.91
C LEU A 82 1.39 -3.52 7.53
N HIS A 83 0.54 -3.84 8.49
CA HIS A 83 -0.91 -3.92 8.27
C HIS A 83 -1.48 -2.59 7.80
N LEU A 84 -1.17 -1.49 8.48
CA LEU A 84 -1.64 -0.15 8.11
C LEU A 84 -1.12 0.30 6.74
N ILE A 85 0.13 -0.02 6.40
CA ILE A 85 0.69 0.24 5.06
C ILE A 85 -0.06 -0.57 4.00
N ALA A 86 -0.24 -1.87 4.20
CA ALA A 86 -0.91 -2.75 3.26
C ALA A 86 -2.38 -2.34 3.04
N GLU A 87 -3.10 -1.99 4.11
CA GLU A 87 -4.48 -1.47 4.01
C GLU A 87 -4.54 -0.15 3.26
N GLY A 88 -3.67 0.80 3.59
CA GLY A 88 -3.58 2.08 2.88
C GLY A 88 -3.26 1.90 1.40
N MET A 89 -2.37 0.97 1.04
CA MET A 89 -2.10 0.61 -0.35
C MET A 89 -3.33 -0.05 -1.02
N SER A 90 -4.03 -0.93 -0.31
CA SER A 90 -5.24 -1.58 -0.80
C SER A 90 -6.40 -0.59 -1.05
N ALA A 91 -6.52 0.45 -0.23
CA ALA A 91 -7.49 1.51 -0.43
C ALA A 91 -7.30 2.29 -1.76
N TYR A 92 -6.06 2.30 -2.27
CA TYR A 92 -5.69 2.93 -3.55
C TYR A 92 -5.09 1.92 -4.52
N ARG A 93 -5.60 0.66 -4.52
CA ARG A 93 -5.00 -0.47 -5.26
C ARG A 93 -4.86 -0.25 -6.76
N PHE A 94 -5.69 0.59 -7.38
CA PHE A 94 -5.59 0.91 -8.80
C PHE A 94 -4.21 1.46 -9.19
N LEU A 95 -3.53 2.18 -8.26
CA LEU A 95 -2.18 2.71 -8.48
C LEU A 95 -1.15 1.59 -8.68
N PHE A 96 -1.29 0.50 -7.92
CA PHE A 96 -0.35 -0.62 -7.91
C PHE A 96 -0.66 -1.65 -8.99
N GLN A 97 -1.93 -1.80 -9.37
CA GLN A 97 -2.37 -2.71 -10.43
C GLN A 97 -1.97 -2.25 -11.83
N ASP A 98 -1.62 -0.98 -12.01
CA ASP A 98 -1.22 -0.41 -13.30
C ASP A 98 -0.05 0.57 -13.17
N LEU A 99 0.81 0.34 -12.18
CA LEU A 99 1.87 1.27 -11.77
C LEU A 99 2.83 1.62 -12.91
N SER A 100 3.21 0.63 -13.72
CA SER A 100 4.14 0.84 -14.83
C SER A 100 3.57 1.77 -15.90
N ASN A 101 2.31 1.57 -16.30
CA ASN A 101 1.64 2.42 -17.27
C ASN A 101 1.38 3.82 -16.71
N LEU A 102 0.86 3.92 -15.48
CA LEU A 102 0.64 5.23 -14.82
C LEU A 102 1.93 6.02 -14.70
N SER A 103 3.03 5.37 -14.30
CA SER A 103 4.35 6.01 -14.21
C SER A 103 4.90 6.45 -15.57
N GLY A 104 4.63 5.69 -16.62
CA GLY A 104 5.03 6.04 -17.99
C GLY A 104 4.28 7.24 -18.56
N ARG A 105 2.96 7.36 -18.26
CA ARG A 105 2.10 8.43 -18.76
C ARG A 105 2.14 9.70 -17.90
N LEU A 106 2.35 9.57 -16.59
CA LEU A 106 2.23 10.67 -15.62
C LEU A 106 3.56 10.94 -14.90
N PRO A 107 4.45 11.80 -15.45
CA PRO A 107 5.78 12.06 -14.85
C PRO A 107 5.73 12.56 -13.41
N LYS A 108 4.69 13.32 -13.02
CA LYS A 108 4.48 13.77 -11.63
C LYS A 108 4.22 12.59 -10.69
N LEU A 109 3.37 11.64 -11.11
CA LEU A 109 3.12 10.41 -10.36
C LEU A 109 4.40 9.58 -10.25
N ALA A 110 5.12 9.38 -11.33
CA ALA A 110 6.38 8.64 -11.34
C ALA A 110 7.41 9.22 -10.36
N THR A 111 7.57 10.54 -10.35
CA THR A 111 8.49 11.22 -9.42
C THR A 111 8.02 11.10 -7.98
N GLY A 112 6.73 11.34 -7.71
CA GLY A 112 6.14 11.21 -6.38
C GLY A 112 6.22 9.78 -5.85
N MET A 113 6.02 8.77 -6.71
CA MET A 113 6.13 7.35 -6.33
C MET A 113 7.58 6.97 -5.96
N ARG A 114 8.58 7.45 -6.71
CA ARG A 114 10.00 7.24 -6.33
C ARG A 114 10.32 7.83 -4.96
N HIS A 115 9.83 9.03 -4.65
CA HIS A 115 10.03 9.65 -3.33
C HIS A 115 9.30 8.88 -2.23
N TRP A 116 8.07 8.44 -2.49
CA TRP A 116 7.30 7.62 -1.54
C TRP A 116 8.01 6.30 -1.25
N LEU A 117 8.51 5.61 -2.28
CA LEU A 117 9.27 4.37 -2.13
C LEU A 117 10.58 4.55 -1.37
N ALA A 118 11.29 5.64 -1.60
CA ALA A 118 12.51 5.96 -0.85
C ALA A 118 12.20 6.15 0.64
N ARG A 119 11.11 6.83 0.99
CA ARG A 119 10.65 6.97 2.38
C ARG A 119 10.25 5.64 2.99
N LEU A 120 9.48 4.82 2.26
CA LEU A 120 9.07 3.48 2.72
C LEU A 120 10.30 2.61 3.04
N ARG A 121 11.29 2.56 2.13
CA ARG A 121 12.55 1.85 2.36
C ARG A 121 13.28 2.34 3.59
N HIS A 122 13.39 3.66 3.74
CA HIS A 122 14.05 4.27 4.89
C HIS A 122 13.35 3.88 6.20
N THR A 123 12.03 3.96 6.26
CA THR A 123 11.24 3.58 7.43
C THR A 123 11.37 2.09 7.75
N LEU A 124 11.26 1.21 6.75
CA LEU A 124 11.44 -0.24 6.93
C LEU A 124 12.84 -0.57 7.42
N THR A 125 13.88 0.08 6.86
CA THR A 125 15.27 -0.11 7.32
C THR A 125 15.42 0.30 8.78
N ALA A 126 14.86 1.44 9.19
CA ALA A 126 14.92 1.91 10.57
C ALA A 126 14.20 0.96 11.53
N LEU A 127 13.00 0.47 11.15
CA LEU A 127 12.23 -0.48 11.95
C LEU A 127 12.96 -1.82 12.13
N LEU A 128 13.48 -2.41 11.05
CA LEU A 128 14.22 -3.66 11.11
C LEU A 128 15.56 -3.51 11.86
N ALA A 129 16.24 -2.37 11.71
CA ALA A 129 17.46 -2.08 12.47
C ALA A 129 17.17 -1.93 13.97
N ASN A 130 16.03 -1.34 14.36
CA ASN A 130 15.59 -1.28 15.76
C ASN A 130 15.37 -2.69 16.33
N LEU A 131 14.62 -3.55 15.63
CA LEU A 131 14.42 -4.95 16.04
C LEU A 131 15.75 -5.71 16.14
N LYS A 132 16.71 -5.46 15.23
CA LYS A 132 18.05 -6.04 15.28
C LYS A 132 18.83 -5.54 16.49
N GLY A 133 18.84 -4.25 16.76
CA GLY A 133 19.49 -3.64 17.93
C GLY A 133 18.99 -4.21 19.26
N ARG A 134 17.72 -4.56 19.32
CA ARG A 134 17.07 -5.24 20.47
C ARG A 134 17.25 -6.76 20.47
N ARG A 135 17.96 -7.33 19.52
CA ARG A 135 18.16 -8.77 19.33
C ARG A 135 16.86 -9.56 19.11
N VAL A 136 15.81 -8.91 18.66
CA VAL A 136 14.56 -9.56 18.21
C VAL A 136 14.74 -10.13 16.80
N LEU A 137 15.40 -9.36 15.93
CA LEU A 137 15.82 -9.79 14.59
C LEU A 137 17.30 -10.21 14.62
N ILE A 138 17.59 -11.41 14.12
CA ILE A 138 18.94 -11.95 13.98
C ILE A 138 19.29 -11.99 12.48
N SER A 139 20.10 -11.04 12.03
CA SER A 139 20.55 -10.99 10.64
C SER A 139 21.86 -10.24 10.49
N GLU A 140 22.59 -10.53 9.43
CA GLU A 140 23.70 -9.70 8.96
C GLU A 140 23.14 -8.44 8.27
N ASP A 141 23.96 -7.38 8.11
CA ASP A 141 23.49 -6.12 7.54
C ASP A 141 23.08 -6.23 6.06
N ASN A 142 23.78 -7.06 5.28
CA ASN A 142 23.42 -7.38 3.91
C ASN A 142 22.07 -8.11 3.81
N VAL A 143 21.76 -9.00 4.74
CA VAL A 143 20.48 -9.73 4.81
C VAL A 143 19.36 -8.77 5.16
N LEU A 144 19.58 -7.83 6.09
CA LEU A 144 18.59 -6.80 6.44
C LEU A 144 18.20 -5.96 5.23
N GLN A 145 19.18 -5.51 4.44
CA GLN A 145 18.90 -4.75 3.23
C GLN A 145 18.12 -5.56 2.20
N GLN A 146 18.46 -6.84 2.03
CA GLN A 146 17.70 -7.73 1.13
C GLN A 146 16.26 -7.95 1.61
N LEU A 147 16.04 -8.10 2.91
CA LEU A 147 14.70 -8.21 3.49
C LEU A 147 13.86 -6.95 3.18
N VAL A 148 14.42 -5.76 3.36
CA VAL A 148 13.73 -4.50 3.01
C VAL A 148 13.30 -4.50 1.55
N GLU A 149 14.20 -4.87 0.62
CA GLU A 149 13.86 -4.92 -0.81
C GLU A 149 12.77 -5.96 -1.11
N GLN A 150 12.83 -7.14 -0.50
CA GLN A 150 11.81 -8.18 -0.67
C GLN A 150 10.45 -7.75 -0.12
N ILE A 151 10.42 -7.07 1.03
CA ILE A 151 9.19 -6.50 1.60
C ILE A 151 8.60 -5.47 0.65
N VAL A 152 9.42 -4.53 0.15
CA VAL A 152 8.97 -3.50 -0.80
C VAL A 152 8.43 -4.12 -2.08
N LEU A 153 9.12 -5.10 -2.66
CA LEU A 153 8.65 -5.82 -3.85
C LEU A 153 7.33 -6.54 -3.59
N THR A 154 7.21 -7.22 -2.45
CA THR A 154 5.96 -7.91 -2.06
C THR A 154 4.81 -6.90 -1.94
N LEU A 155 5.00 -5.79 -1.23
CA LEU A 155 3.98 -4.75 -1.06
C LEU A 155 3.56 -4.14 -2.41
N LEU A 156 4.52 -3.87 -3.30
CA LEU A 156 4.24 -3.22 -4.60
C LEU A 156 3.44 -4.09 -5.56
N PHE A 157 3.79 -5.38 -5.63
CA PHE A 157 3.27 -6.26 -6.68
C PHE A 157 2.20 -7.25 -6.21
N ALA A 158 1.94 -7.32 -4.89
CA ALA A 158 0.95 -8.23 -4.34
C ALA A 158 -0.46 -8.01 -4.93
N GLN A 159 -0.87 -6.76 -5.10
CA GLN A 159 -2.20 -6.41 -5.64
C GLN A 159 -2.36 -6.84 -7.10
N ASP A 160 -1.32 -6.65 -7.91
CA ASP A 160 -1.35 -7.08 -9.31
C ASP A 160 -1.26 -8.61 -9.42
N TYR A 161 -0.44 -9.24 -8.60
CA TYR A 161 -0.37 -10.70 -8.50
C TYR A 161 -1.74 -11.32 -8.14
N GLN A 162 -2.42 -10.82 -7.11
CA GLN A 162 -3.75 -11.31 -6.71
C GLN A 162 -4.75 -11.18 -7.87
N ARG A 163 -4.72 -10.07 -8.59
CA ARG A 163 -5.56 -9.87 -9.78
C ARG A 163 -5.26 -10.87 -10.89
N ILE A 164 -3.98 -11.13 -11.20
CA ILE A 164 -3.55 -12.07 -12.25
C ILE A 164 -4.01 -13.50 -11.92
N VAL A 165 -3.94 -13.90 -10.66
CA VAL A 165 -4.38 -15.24 -10.23
C VAL A 165 -5.87 -15.30 -9.90
N ALA A 166 -6.63 -14.26 -10.25
CA ALA A 166 -8.08 -14.15 -10.02
C ALA A 166 -8.51 -14.31 -8.55
N GLN A 167 -7.67 -13.88 -7.62
CA GLN A 167 -7.99 -13.81 -6.20
C GLN A 167 -8.56 -12.43 -5.83
N PRO A 168 -9.48 -12.35 -4.85
CA PRO A 168 -9.91 -11.07 -4.30
C PRO A 168 -8.71 -10.29 -3.74
N ALA A 169 -8.77 -8.96 -3.84
CA ALA A 169 -7.77 -8.11 -3.19
C ALA A 169 -7.89 -8.26 -1.67
N ASP A 170 -6.86 -8.79 -1.04
CA ASP A 170 -6.79 -9.02 0.40
C ASP A 170 -5.46 -8.51 0.97
N SER A 171 -5.53 -7.38 1.71
CA SER A 171 -4.38 -6.78 2.39
C SER A 171 -3.77 -7.69 3.45
N ARG A 172 -4.60 -8.55 4.09
CA ARG A 172 -4.16 -9.48 5.13
C ARG A 172 -3.24 -10.55 4.56
N LEU A 173 -3.56 -11.08 3.36
CA LEU A 173 -2.69 -12.04 2.68
C LEU A 173 -1.34 -11.41 2.32
N VAL A 174 -1.32 -10.12 1.98
CA VAL A 174 -0.06 -9.38 1.75
C VAL A 174 0.75 -9.29 3.04
N VAL A 175 0.12 -8.93 4.16
CA VAL A 175 0.77 -8.88 5.48
C VAL A 175 1.30 -10.25 5.87
N TYR A 176 0.50 -11.31 5.70
CA TYR A 176 0.93 -12.69 5.92
C TYR A 176 2.22 -13.03 5.15
N HIS A 177 2.27 -12.74 3.86
CA HIS A 177 3.46 -13.01 3.04
C HIS A 177 4.70 -12.26 3.55
N VAL A 178 4.54 -10.99 3.94
CA VAL A 178 5.64 -10.21 4.52
C VAL A 178 6.08 -10.77 5.88
N MET A 179 5.14 -11.19 6.73
CA MET A 179 5.45 -11.84 8.00
C MET A 179 6.29 -13.09 7.78
N MET A 180 5.89 -13.93 6.83
CA MET A 180 6.62 -15.17 6.52
C MET A 180 7.99 -14.95 5.88
N LEU A 181 8.24 -13.80 5.24
CA LEU A 181 9.59 -13.41 4.80
C LEU A 181 10.53 -13.11 5.98
N VAL A 182 10.01 -12.48 7.03
CA VAL A 182 10.80 -12.01 8.17
C VAL A 182 10.91 -13.07 9.27
N ALA A 183 9.91 -13.92 9.45
CA ALA A 183 9.85 -14.94 10.52
C ALA A 183 11.12 -15.78 10.68
N PRO A 184 11.78 -16.30 9.61
CA PRO A 184 13.00 -17.09 9.74
C PRO A 184 14.18 -16.35 10.37
N HIS A 185 14.13 -15.01 10.39
CA HIS A 185 15.18 -14.14 10.92
C HIS A 185 14.88 -13.64 12.34
N LEU A 186 13.75 -14.04 12.94
CA LEU A 186 13.39 -13.67 14.31
C LEU A 186 13.91 -14.69 15.32
N GLN A 187 14.15 -14.23 16.56
CA GLN A 187 14.37 -15.11 17.70
C GLN A 187 13.15 -16.02 17.94
N ASP A 188 13.37 -17.17 18.57
CA ASP A 188 12.36 -18.24 18.71
C ASP A 188 11.03 -17.75 19.30
N GLU A 189 11.04 -16.95 20.35
CA GLU A 189 9.83 -16.40 20.96
C GLU A 189 9.10 -15.42 20.03
N ALA A 190 9.83 -14.49 19.43
CA ALA A 190 9.28 -13.53 18.48
C ALA A 190 8.81 -14.22 17.21
N ARG A 191 9.52 -15.24 16.74
CA ARG A 191 9.12 -16.07 15.60
C ARG A 191 7.82 -16.79 15.87
N HIS A 192 7.68 -17.47 17.01
CA HIS A 192 6.46 -18.17 17.38
C HIS A 192 5.26 -17.23 17.45
N THR A 193 5.41 -16.07 18.10
CA THR A 193 4.37 -15.03 18.15
C THR A 193 4.00 -14.55 16.75
N THR A 194 5.00 -14.32 15.89
CA THR A 194 4.79 -13.89 14.49
C THR A 194 4.01 -14.93 13.68
N GLU A 195 4.38 -16.21 13.81
CA GLU A 195 3.72 -17.31 13.12
C GLU A 195 2.25 -17.46 13.57
N LEU A 196 1.98 -17.33 14.87
CA LEU A 196 0.60 -17.34 15.40
C LEU A 196 -0.22 -16.17 14.85
N LEU A 197 0.33 -14.96 14.86
CA LEU A 197 -0.32 -13.79 14.28
C LEU A 197 -0.54 -13.97 12.78
N ALA A 198 0.46 -14.45 12.03
CA ALA A 198 0.35 -14.69 10.61
C ALA A 198 -0.78 -15.68 10.29
N HIS A 199 -0.89 -16.75 11.05
CA HIS A 199 -2.00 -17.72 10.89
C HIS A 199 -3.37 -17.10 11.17
N SER A 200 -3.51 -16.18 12.12
CA SER A 200 -4.79 -15.51 12.39
C SER A 200 -5.29 -14.72 11.16
N TYR A 201 -4.38 -14.11 10.39
CA TYR A 201 -4.74 -13.41 9.15
C TYR A 201 -5.37 -14.33 8.08
N LEU A 202 -5.07 -15.64 8.09
CA LEU A 202 -5.63 -16.59 7.14
C LEU A 202 -7.00 -17.13 7.58
N HIS A 203 -7.28 -17.17 8.89
CA HIS A 203 -8.44 -17.89 9.45
C HIS A 203 -9.65 -17.03 9.80
N GLU A 204 -9.54 -15.72 9.85
CA GLU A 204 -10.66 -14.80 10.15
C GLU A 204 -11.79 -14.78 9.11
N ASN A 205 -11.71 -15.55 8.03
CA ASN A 205 -12.72 -15.64 6.98
C ASN A 205 -13.46 -16.99 6.93
N ALA A 206 -13.38 -17.83 7.96
CA ALA A 206 -14.08 -19.11 8.01
C ALA A 206 -15.38 -19.05 8.85
N GLY A 207 -15.93 -17.86 9.07
CA GLY A 207 -17.16 -17.61 9.82
C GLY A 207 -18.22 -16.91 9.00
#